data_4e7486a3360e3a17165e64fe2c1dbcb7
#
_entry.id   4e7486a3360e3a17165e64fe2c1dbcb7
#
_cell.length_a   1.000
_cell.length_b   1.000
_cell.length_c   1.000
_cell.angle_alpha   90.00
_cell.angle_beta   90.00
_cell.angle_gamma   90.00
#
_symmetry.space_group_name_H-M   'P 1'
#
loop_
_entity.id
_entity.type
_entity.pdbx_description
1 polymer ?
#
loop_
_entity_poly.entity_id
_entity_poly.type
_entity_poly.pdbx_seq_one_letter_code
_entity_poly.pdbx_strand_id
1 'polypeptide(L)'
;MRIGIPDDFRRYLSMRGVSVTKEEEEHHQPLTGRALAVGSFLSFFLAVGANYADIVIKGSYMTLDFSTPGAIFLFLVLVGGLNSLFKVTARRPWIGMASAATMAVIWLVHFYPYSTLVLHSPGVLFGSFLVVAFTANAVLALSGRNMALNRSELIVVYIMLVVVASLATMGLCETILPAISGFFYYANPENKWEELLIPHLPPQIVVNDGASNTTFFEGFGTANFTIPWSVWLRPMGMWGIFLIGLYLAMVCTVVILRRQWMDRERLSYPLVQAAQVMIRGEDPDRAVNPFFRSKAMWAGAALPILVGLFTGLNKYLGGFPIIPTAWTIPLGFGQSLNMTLSFAVVGFSYLIGP
;
A
#
# COMPACT_ATOMS: atom_id res chain seq x y z
N MET A 1 25.03 9.86 -7.03
CA MET A 1 25.14 10.33 -8.43
C MET A 1 24.24 11.57 -8.54
N ARG A 2 24.81 12.77 -8.66
CA ARG A 2 24.04 14.02 -8.78
C ARG A 2 23.61 14.15 -10.25
N ILE A 3 22.35 13.85 -10.54
CA ILE A 3 21.77 14.14 -11.85
C ILE A 3 21.20 15.56 -11.73
N GLY A 4 22.04 16.56 -12.08
CA GLY A 4 21.56 17.93 -12.20
C GLY A 4 20.60 18.06 -13.39
N ILE A 5 19.75 19.07 -13.35
CA ILE A 5 18.88 19.40 -14.49
C ILE A 5 19.79 19.62 -15.71
N PRO A 6 19.56 18.89 -16.83
CA PRO A 6 20.37 19.08 -18.04
C PRO A 6 20.35 20.54 -18.52
N ASP A 7 21.49 21.05 -18.97
CA ASP A 7 21.62 22.46 -19.38
C ASP A 7 20.65 22.84 -20.50
N ASP A 8 20.29 21.90 -21.35
CA ASP A 8 19.28 22.10 -22.41
C ASP A 8 17.90 22.36 -21.84
N PHE A 9 17.54 21.69 -20.72
CA PHE A 9 16.27 21.91 -20.05
C PHE A 9 16.26 23.25 -19.29
N ARG A 10 17.41 23.71 -18.74
CA ARG A 10 17.54 25.03 -18.15
C ARG A 10 17.35 26.13 -19.21
N ARG A 11 17.94 25.97 -20.40
CA ARG A 11 17.72 26.87 -21.52
C ARG A 11 16.30 26.95 -21.98
N TYR A 12 15.61 25.81 -22.03
CA TYR A 12 14.20 25.74 -22.39
C TYR A 12 13.30 26.48 -21.37
N LEU A 13 13.58 26.33 -20.08
CA LEU A 13 12.83 27.04 -19.01
C LEU A 13 13.11 28.55 -19.04
N SER A 14 14.36 28.96 -19.26
CA SER A 14 14.72 30.38 -19.37
C SER A 14 14.10 31.07 -20.59
N MET A 15 13.94 30.37 -21.71
CA MET A 15 13.24 30.86 -22.91
C MET A 15 11.71 31.05 -22.69
N ARG A 16 11.15 30.42 -21.68
CA ARG A 16 9.73 30.59 -21.27
C ARG A 16 9.53 31.60 -20.13
N GLY A 17 10.58 32.32 -19.73
CA GLY A 17 10.50 33.30 -18.64
C GLY A 17 10.33 32.68 -17.25
N VAL A 18 10.57 31.37 -17.10
CA VAL A 18 10.54 30.66 -15.82
C VAL A 18 11.95 30.74 -15.25
N SER A 19 12.18 31.64 -14.31
CA SER A 19 13.41 31.65 -13.52
C SER A 19 13.32 30.51 -12.50
N VAL A 20 14.13 29.48 -12.68
CA VAL A 20 14.31 28.44 -11.66
C VAL A 20 15.07 29.10 -10.51
N THR A 21 14.39 29.28 -9.39
CA THR A 21 15.02 29.84 -8.20
C THR A 21 15.94 28.81 -7.56
N LYS A 22 17.00 29.25 -6.86
CA LYS A 22 17.88 28.33 -6.11
C LYS A 22 17.14 27.44 -5.14
N GLU A 23 16.00 27.88 -4.62
CA GLU A 23 15.11 27.08 -3.77
C GLU A 23 14.46 25.92 -4.53
N GLU A 24 14.18 26.06 -5.83
CA GLU A 24 13.66 24.95 -6.64
C GLU A 24 14.77 23.95 -7.01
N GLU A 25 16.03 24.38 -7.11
CA GLU A 25 17.17 23.47 -7.32
C GLU A 25 17.51 22.63 -6.09
N GLU A 26 17.35 23.16 -4.88
CA GLU A 26 17.54 22.38 -3.64
C GLU A 26 16.43 21.35 -3.41
N HIS A 27 15.26 21.52 -4.04
CA HIS A 27 14.14 20.59 -3.93
C HIS A 27 14.20 19.40 -4.90
N HIS A 28 15.08 19.42 -5.88
CA HIS A 28 15.34 18.29 -6.78
C HIS A 28 16.45 17.40 -6.23
N GLN A 29 16.24 16.86 -5.01
CA GLN A 29 17.13 15.80 -4.54
C GLN A 29 16.82 14.50 -5.28
N PRO A 30 17.88 13.82 -5.81
CA PRO A 30 17.69 12.56 -6.52
C PRO A 30 17.10 11.49 -5.61
N LEU A 31 16.56 10.43 -6.21
CA LEU A 31 16.17 9.18 -5.54
C LEU A 31 17.21 8.79 -4.49
N THR A 32 16.84 8.86 -3.22
CA THR A 32 17.74 8.47 -2.13
C THR A 32 17.55 7.00 -1.82
N GLY A 33 18.63 6.29 -1.45
CA GLY A 33 18.54 4.91 -1.00
C GLY A 33 17.58 4.74 0.19
N ARG A 34 17.45 5.77 1.02
CA ARG A 34 16.54 5.81 2.16
C ARG A 34 15.08 5.79 1.72
N ALA A 35 14.69 6.63 0.73
CA ALA A 35 13.34 6.65 0.18
C ALA A 35 12.99 5.30 -0.48
N LEU A 36 13.94 4.71 -1.23
CA LEU A 36 13.75 3.39 -1.82
C LEU A 36 13.58 2.30 -0.76
N ALA A 37 14.41 2.30 0.29
CA ALA A 37 14.30 1.30 1.36
C ALA A 37 12.95 1.38 2.09
N VAL A 38 12.54 2.59 2.50
CA VAL A 38 11.25 2.80 3.17
C VAL A 38 10.09 2.48 2.23
N GLY A 39 10.15 2.93 0.99
CA GLY A 39 9.14 2.67 -0.03
C GLY A 39 8.99 1.18 -0.32
N SER A 40 10.10 0.46 -0.51
CA SER A 40 10.09 -1.00 -0.75
C SER A 40 9.53 -1.76 0.44
N PHE A 41 9.91 -1.39 1.66
CA PHE A 41 9.37 -2.03 2.85
C PHE A 41 7.86 -1.80 3.00
N LEU A 42 7.39 -0.56 2.90
CA LEU A 42 5.97 -0.25 3.02
C LEU A 42 5.15 -0.86 1.87
N SER A 43 5.71 -0.93 0.67
CA SER A 43 5.12 -1.61 -0.48
C SER A 43 4.97 -3.12 -0.23
N PHE A 44 6.03 -3.76 0.27
CA PHE A 44 5.98 -5.17 0.66
C PHE A 44 4.97 -5.41 1.78
N PHE A 45 4.98 -4.55 2.82
CA PHE A 45 4.01 -4.60 3.91
C PHE A 45 2.57 -4.45 3.42
N LEU A 46 2.32 -3.53 2.49
CA LEU A 46 1.00 -3.35 1.88
C LEU A 46 0.56 -4.57 1.08
N ALA A 47 1.46 -5.15 0.27
CA ALA A 47 1.17 -6.31 -0.55
C ALA A 47 0.78 -7.54 0.29
N VAL A 48 1.50 -7.77 1.40
CA VAL A 48 1.18 -8.87 2.33
C VAL A 48 -0.02 -8.52 3.21
N GLY A 49 -0.05 -7.28 3.74
CA GLY A 49 -1.05 -6.84 4.70
C GLY A 49 -2.45 -6.71 4.11
N ALA A 50 -2.58 -6.27 2.85
CA ALA A 50 -3.86 -6.17 2.18
C ALA A 50 -4.53 -7.55 2.04
N ASN A 51 -3.83 -8.50 1.45
CA ASN A 51 -4.34 -9.86 1.29
C ASN A 51 -4.63 -10.55 2.63
N TYR A 52 -3.77 -10.32 3.65
CA TYR A 52 -4.02 -10.84 4.99
C TYR A 52 -5.27 -10.21 5.64
N ALA A 53 -5.47 -8.91 5.46
CA ALA A 53 -6.66 -8.21 5.97
C ALA A 53 -7.94 -8.72 5.31
N ASP A 54 -7.91 -8.97 4.01
CA ASP A 54 -9.08 -9.37 3.23
C ASP A 54 -9.42 -10.85 3.45
N ILE A 55 -8.44 -11.75 3.35
CA ILE A 55 -8.67 -13.21 3.40
C ILE A 55 -8.75 -13.73 4.83
N VAL A 56 -7.81 -13.33 5.71
CA VAL A 56 -7.69 -13.88 7.07
C VAL A 56 -8.53 -13.11 8.07
N ILE A 57 -8.36 -11.78 8.13
CA ILE A 57 -9.10 -10.94 9.07
C ILE A 57 -10.55 -10.73 8.61
N LYS A 58 -10.81 -10.82 7.29
CA LYS A 58 -12.11 -10.48 6.67
C LYS A 58 -12.54 -9.06 7.05
N GLY A 59 -11.59 -8.14 6.94
CA GLY A 59 -11.73 -6.71 7.25
C GLY A 59 -12.30 -5.91 6.09
N SER A 60 -11.99 -4.62 6.08
CA SER A 60 -12.29 -3.75 4.93
C SER A 60 -11.20 -3.90 3.88
N TYR A 61 -11.60 -3.90 2.61
CA TYR A 61 -10.65 -3.96 1.49
C TYR A 61 -9.68 -2.78 1.53
N MET A 62 -8.39 -3.11 1.68
CA MET A 62 -7.31 -2.12 1.74
C MET A 62 -6.85 -1.67 0.36
N THR A 63 -7.06 -2.51 -0.65
CA THR A 63 -6.67 -2.28 -2.05
C THR A 63 -7.83 -2.65 -2.96
N LEU A 64 -8.33 -1.66 -3.70
CA LEU A 64 -9.38 -1.82 -4.70
C LEU A 64 -8.85 -1.32 -6.05
N ASP A 65 -9.37 -1.83 -7.16
CA ASP A 65 -8.89 -1.50 -8.50
C ASP A 65 -8.99 -0.01 -8.83
N PHE A 66 -9.99 0.68 -8.27
CA PHE A 66 -10.25 2.11 -8.51
C PHE A 66 -9.85 3.02 -7.35
N SER A 67 -9.52 2.46 -6.19
CA SER A 67 -9.09 3.23 -5.01
C SER A 67 -8.04 2.46 -4.21
N THR A 68 -7.12 3.20 -3.60
CA THR A 68 -6.00 2.64 -2.85
C THR A 68 -6.02 3.10 -1.38
N PRO A 69 -7.09 2.77 -0.60
CA PRO A 69 -7.22 3.28 0.77
C PRO A 69 -6.05 2.85 1.66
N GLY A 70 -5.53 1.64 1.48
CA GLY A 70 -4.37 1.15 2.23
C GLY A 70 -3.10 1.95 1.95
N ALA A 71 -2.83 2.29 0.68
CA ALA A 71 -1.69 3.13 0.31
C ALA A 71 -1.79 4.52 0.92
N ILE A 72 -2.98 5.15 0.84
CA ILE A 72 -3.24 6.46 1.42
C ILE A 72 -3.11 6.42 2.94
N PHE A 73 -3.65 5.39 3.59
CA PHE A 73 -3.56 5.19 5.03
C PHE A 73 -2.10 5.02 5.49
N LEU A 74 -1.33 4.15 4.86
CA LEU A 74 0.08 3.96 5.19
C LEU A 74 0.89 5.24 4.96
N PHE A 75 0.58 5.98 3.91
CA PHE A 75 1.21 7.26 3.64
C PHE A 75 0.84 8.31 4.70
N LEU A 76 -0.41 8.35 5.13
CA LEU A 76 -0.87 9.22 6.22
C LEU A 76 -0.14 8.89 7.54
N VAL A 77 -0.01 7.60 7.87
CA VAL A 77 0.74 7.14 9.05
C VAL A 77 2.23 7.49 8.93
N LEU A 78 2.80 7.36 7.74
CA LEU A 78 4.20 7.72 7.50
C LEU A 78 4.43 9.22 7.69
N VAL A 79 3.64 10.09 7.05
CA VAL A 79 3.83 11.56 7.11
C VAL A 79 3.45 12.12 8.47
N GLY A 80 2.26 11.78 8.98
CA GLY A 80 1.72 12.33 10.21
C GLY A 80 2.30 11.72 11.48
N GLY A 81 2.59 10.41 11.44
CA GLY A 81 3.13 9.64 12.55
C GLY A 81 4.64 9.55 12.53
N LEU A 82 5.17 8.63 11.71
CA LEU A 82 6.59 8.25 11.76
C LEU A 82 7.53 9.44 11.45
N ASN A 83 7.24 10.21 10.40
CA ASN A 83 8.07 11.34 10.00
C ASN A 83 8.11 12.42 11.09
N SER A 84 6.95 12.70 11.68
CA SER A 84 6.85 13.65 12.81
C SER A 84 7.59 13.17 14.05
N LEU A 85 7.42 11.89 14.40
CA LEU A 85 8.12 11.28 15.53
C LEU A 85 9.64 11.28 15.34
N PHE A 86 10.14 10.97 14.14
CA PHE A 86 11.57 11.00 13.84
C PHE A 86 12.14 12.42 13.99
N LYS A 87 11.42 13.45 13.55
CA LYS A 87 11.82 14.85 13.74
C LYS A 87 11.85 15.24 15.22
N VAL A 88 10.83 14.86 16.01
CA VAL A 88 10.76 15.17 17.44
C VAL A 88 11.87 14.46 18.21
N THR A 89 12.03 13.15 17.98
CA THR A 89 13.01 12.32 18.72
C THR A 89 14.45 12.66 18.35
N ALA A 90 14.72 13.14 17.13
CA ALA A 90 16.05 13.55 16.73
C ALA A 90 16.50 14.90 17.32
N ARG A 91 15.57 15.77 17.72
CA ARG A 91 15.90 17.07 18.35
C ARG A 91 16.60 16.92 19.70
N ARG A 92 16.37 15.82 20.40
CA ARG A 92 16.97 15.51 21.69
C ARG A 92 17.44 14.05 21.67
N PRO A 93 18.76 13.78 21.56
CA PRO A 93 19.30 12.42 21.41
C PRO A 93 18.82 11.44 22.50
N TRP A 94 18.64 11.91 23.73
CA TRP A 94 18.15 11.07 24.84
C TRP A 94 16.70 10.60 24.61
N ILE A 95 15.84 11.45 24.01
CA ILE A 95 14.47 11.05 23.65
C ILE A 95 14.51 10.02 22.51
N GLY A 96 15.43 10.20 21.55
CA GLY A 96 15.68 9.23 20.48
C GLY A 96 16.05 7.86 21.02
N MET A 97 17.00 7.81 21.94
CA MET A 97 17.41 6.56 22.60
C MET A 97 16.30 5.92 23.43
N ALA A 98 15.58 6.74 24.20
CA ALA A 98 14.44 6.26 24.99
C ALA A 98 13.33 5.68 24.10
N SER A 99 13.02 6.34 22.98
CA SER A 99 12.01 5.85 22.01
C SER A 99 12.44 4.54 21.34
N ALA A 100 13.71 4.41 20.97
CA ALA A 100 14.26 3.17 20.42
C ALA A 100 14.19 2.01 21.43
N ALA A 101 14.57 2.28 22.68
CA ALA A 101 14.48 1.29 23.76
C ALA A 101 13.02 0.88 24.01
N THR A 102 12.09 1.83 24.03
CA THR A 102 10.66 1.55 24.21
C THR A 102 10.13 0.68 23.07
N MET A 103 10.47 0.98 21.81
CA MET A 103 10.07 0.16 20.66
C MET A 103 10.66 -1.25 20.73
N ALA A 104 11.93 -1.38 21.15
CA ALA A 104 12.56 -2.67 21.32
C ALA A 104 11.88 -3.50 22.44
N VAL A 105 11.50 -2.88 23.55
CA VAL A 105 10.76 -3.55 24.63
C VAL A 105 9.37 -3.98 24.15
N ILE A 106 8.64 -3.11 23.46
CA ILE A 106 7.33 -3.46 22.89
C ILE A 106 7.47 -4.64 21.93
N TRP A 107 8.49 -4.63 21.10
CA TRP A 107 8.75 -5.73 20.17
C TRP A 107 9.06 -7.03 20.89
N LEU A 108 9.94 -7.00 21.90
CA LEU A 108 10.29 -8.18 22.71
C LEU A 108 9.08 -8.77 23.45
N VAL A 109 8.22 -7.92 24.00
CA VAL A 109 7.07 -8.38 24.78
C VAL A 109 5.92 -8.87 23.90
N HIS A 110 5.62 -8.13 22.81
CA HIS A 110 4.42 -8.39 22.00
C HIS A 110 4.69 -9.25 20.77
N PHE A 111 5.84 -9.09 20.12
CA PHE A 111 6.11 -9.69 18.82
C PHE A 111 7.11 -10.83 18.86
N TYR A 112 8.05 -10.84 19.80
CA TYR A 112 9.05 -11.91 19.91
C TYR A 112 8.45 -13.31 20.10
N PRO A 113 7.40 -13.52 20.90
CA PRO A 113 6.76 -14.83 21.01
C PRO A 113 6.23 -15.38 19.67
N TYR A 114 5.96 -14.50 18.71
CA TYR A 114 5.47 -14.84 17.38
C TYR A 114 6.54 -14.72 16.29
N SER A 115 7.82 -14.52 16.67
CA SER A 115 8.92 -14.24 15.71
C SER A 115 9.21 -15.43 14.77
N THR A 116 8.91 -16.65 15.17
CA THR A 116 8.98 -17.84 14.30
C THR A 116 7.98 -17.80 13.15
N LEU A 117 6.97 -16.92 13.23
CA LEU A 117 5.94 -16.69 12.24
C LEU A 117 6.15 -15.39 11.46
N VAL A 118 7.40 -14.86 11.41
CA VAL A 118 7.71 -13.52 10.85
C VAL A 118 7.11 -13.29 9.46
N LEU A 119 7.15 -14.30 8.60
CA LEU A 119 6.52 -14.23 7.26
C LEU A 119 5.01 -14.43 7.28
N HIS A 120 4.44 -14.89 8.38
CA HIS A 120 3.01 -15.18 8.51
C HIS A 120 2.24 -14.11 9.31
N SER A 121 2.95 -13.15 9.92
CA SER A 121 2.32 -12.08 10.69
C SER A 121 2.79 -10.70 10.22
N PRO A 122 1.92 -9.95 9.51
CA PRO A 122 2.23 -8.57 9.11
C PRO A 122 2.62 -7.67 10.29
N GLY A 123 2.07 -7.93 11.47
CA GLY A 123 2.38 -7.18 12.69
C GLY A 123 3.83 -7.34 13.13
N VAL A 124 4.37 -8.56 13.06
CA VAL A 124 5.79 -8.82 13.40
C VAL A 124 6.73 -8.11 12.42
N LEU A 125 6.42 -8.16 11.14
CA LEU A 125 7.20 -7.46 10.11
C LEU A 125 7.22 -5.95 10.36
N PHE A 126 6.05 -5.36 10.59
CA PHE A 126 5.94 -3.93 10.84
C PHE A 126 6.60 -3.50 12.15
N GLY A 127 6.42 -4.28 13.22
CA GLY A 127 7.07 -4.06 14.50
C GLY A 127 8.60 -4.11 14.39
N SER A 128 9.14 -5.09 13.67
CA SER A 128 10.59 -5.20 13.42
C SER A 128 11.13 -3.98 12.65
N PHE A 129 10.40 -3.54 11.64
CA PHE A 129 10.73 -2.32 10.89
C PHE A 129 10.76 -1.09 11.80
N LEU A 130 9.77 -0.93 12.67
CA LEU A 130 9.75 0.20 13.62
C LEU A 130 10.96 0.18 14.57
N VAL A 131 11.32 -0.97 15.10
CA VAL A 131 12.52 -1.11 15.96
C VAL A 131 13.78 -0.66 15.22
N VAL A 132 13.98 -1.15 14.00
CA VAL A 132 15.13 -0.78 13.17
C VAL A 132 15.12 0.71 12.84
N ALA A 133 13.96 1.26 12.45
CA ALA A 133 13.82 2.67 12.09
C ALA A 133 14.08 3.62 13.26
N PHE A 134 13.52 3.32 14.45
CA PHE A 134 13.75 4.12 15.65
C PHE A 134 15.18 4.02 16.15
N THR A 135 15.81 2.84 16.08
CA THR A 135 17.22 2.66 16.43
C THR A 135 18.13 3.43 15.48
N ALA A 136 17.89 3.34 14.18
CA ALA A 136 18.63 4.12 13.18
C ALA A 136 18.45 5.63 13.38
N ASN A 137 17.23 6.09 13.69
CA ASN A 137 16.97 7.49 13.99
C ASN A 137 17.72 7.97 15.24
N ALA A 138 17.77 7.15 16.29
CA ALA A 138 18.50 7.47 17.51
C ALA A 138 20.01 7.60 17.27
N VAL A 139 20.58 6.68 16.49
CA VAL A 139 22.00 6.73 16.10
C VAL A 139 22.30 7.97 15.25
N LEU A 140 21.45 8.28 14.26
CA LEU A 140 21.63 9.46 13.41
C LEU A 140 21.47 10.77 14.18
N ALA A 141 20.59 10.79 15.21
CA ALA A 141 20.40 11.96 16.08
C ALA A 141 21.68 12.36 16.83
N LEU A 142 22.58 11.42 17.12
CA LEU A 142 23.89 11.71 17.72
C LEU A 142 24.79 12.56 16.78
N SER A 143 24.56 12.46 15.47
CA SER A 143 25.28 13.23 14.44
C SER A 143 24.47 14.43 13.95
N GLY A 144 23.41 14.84 14.64
CA GLY A 144 22.54 15.94 14.26
C GLY A 144 21.67 15.68 13.01
N ARG A 145 21.57 14.40 12.60
CA ARG A 145 20.74 13.95 11.45
C ARG A 145 19.50 13.21 11.95
N ASN A 146 18.55 12.97 11.06
CA ASN A 146 17.36 12.18 11.36
C ASN A 146 16.95 11.28 10.20
N MET A 147 16.06 10.32 10.49
CA MET A 147 15.48 9.42 9.50
C MET A 147 14.27 10.02 8.77
N ALA A 148 13.80 11.20 9.19
CA ALA A 148 12.65 11.83 8.56
C ALA A 148 12.90 12.07 7.07
N LEU A 149 11.90 11.73 6.27
CA LEU A 149 11.94 11.88 4.82
C LEU A 149 11.57 13.31 4.44
N ASN A 150 12.25 13.84 3.44
CA ASN A 150 11.92 15.13 2.85
C ASN A 150 10.76 15.00 1.84
N ARG A 151 10.25 16.13 1.33
CA ARG A 151 9.11 16.16 0.41
C ARG A 151 9.33 15.30 -0.84
N SER A 152 10.49 15.34 -1.45
CA SER A 152 10.80 14.56 -2.66
C SER A 152 10.84 13.05 -2.36
N GLU A 153 11.42 12.67 -1.23
CA GLU A 153 11.46 11.29 -0.76
C GLU A 153 10.06 10.74 -0.48
N LEU A 154 9.21 11.54 0.16
CA LEU A 154 7.81 11.17 0.43
C LEU A 154 7.02 10.95 -0.87
N ILE A 155 7.24 11.77 -1.90
CA ILE A 155 6.62 11.57 -3.22
C ILE A 155 7.03 10.22 -3.81
N VAL A 156 8.31 9.87 -3.74
CA VAL A 156 8.80 8.56 -4.23
C VAL A 156 8.13 7.40 -3.49
N VAL A 157 8.08 7.46 -2.16
CA VAL A 157 7.42 6.44 -1.35
C VAL A 157 5.94 6.32 -1.71
N TYR A 158 5.25 7.44 -1.90
CA TYR A 158 3.85 7.43 -2.29
C TYR A 158 3.62 6.78 -3.66
N ILE A 159 4.45 7.10 -4.65
CA ILE A 159 4.38 6.48 -5.98
C ILE A 159 4.56 4.96 -5.86
N MET A 160 5.54 4.50 -5.08
CA MET A 160 5.78 3.08 -4.86
C MET A 160 4.57 2.39 -4.20
N LEU A 161 3.96 3.03 -3.19
CA LEU A 161 2.76 2.51 -2.53
C LEU A 161 1.57 2.40 -3.48
N VAL A 162 1.31 3.41 -4.30
CA VAL A 162 0.18 3.40 -5.25
C VAL A 162 0.38 2.34 -6.33
N VAL A 163 1.60 2.21 -6.85
CA VAL A 163 1.93 1.17 -7.85
C VAL A 163 1.72 -0.22 -7.26
N VAL A 164 2.22 -0.48 -6.06
CA VAL A 164 2.04 -1.79 -5.42
C VAL A 164 0.59 -2.05 -5.04
N ALA A 165 -0.14 -1.03 -4.59
CA ALA A 165 -1.56 -1.17 -4.29
C ALA A 165 -2.38 -1.61 -5.51
N SER A 166 -1.99 -1.21 -6.72
CA SER A 166 -2.65 -1.67 -7.95
C SER A 166 -2.31 -3.13 -8.31
N LEU A 167 -1.20 -3.66 -7.79
CA LEU A 167 -0.80 -5.07 -7.97
C LEU A 167 -1.39 -5.98 -6.90
N ALA A 168 -1.43 -5.51 -5.65
CA ALA A 168 -1.94 -6.26 -4.50
C ALA A 168 -3.46 -6.11 -4.36
N THR A 169 -4.17 -6.04 -5.48
CA THR A 169 -5.62 -5.92 -5.49
C THR A 169 -6.30 -7.28 -5.48
N MET A 170 -7.56 -7.27 -5.09
CA MET A 170 -8.48 -8.40 -5.27
C MET A 170 -8.52 -8.85 -6.75
N GLY A 171 -8.40 -7.90 -7.71
CA GLY A 171 -8.42 -8.21 -9.14
C GLY A 171 -7.20 -8.96 -9.66
N LEU A 172 -6.03 -8.83 -9.04
CA LEU A 172 -4.81 -9.52 -9.48
C LEU A 172 -4.37 -10.61 -8.50
N CYS A 173 -3.90 -10.25 -7.31
CA CYS A 173 -3.30 -11.22 -6.39
C CYS A 173 -4.28 -12.28 -5.89
N GLU A 174 -5.51 -11.88 -5.57
CA GLU A 174 -6.53 -12.81 -5.07
C GLU A 174 -7.18 -13.63 -6.18
N THR A 175 -7.08 -13.19 -7.43
CA THR A 175 -7.69 -13.88 -8.57
C THR A 175 -6.70 -14.78 -9.31
N ILE A 176 -5.45 -14.33 -9.52
CA ILE A 176 -4.49 -15.08 -10.33
C ILE A 176 -4.10 -16.41 -9.71
N LEU A 177 -3.88 -16.45 -8.39
CA LEU A 177 -3.48 -17.69 -7.72
C LEU A 177 -4.57 -18.77 -7.78
N PRO A 178 -5.84 -18.49 -7.44
CA PRO A 178 -6.93 -19.43 -7.66
C PRO A 178 -7.12 -19.79 -9.14
N ALA A 179 -6.98 -18.82 -10.06
CA ALA A 179 -7.17 -19.07 -11.48
C ALA A 179 -6.15 -20.07 -12.05
N ILE A 180 -4.86 -19.97 -11.68
CA ILE A 180 -3.82 -20.88 -12.19
C ILE A 180 -3.79 -22.24 -11.49
N SER A 181 -4.46 -22.40 -10.35
CA SER A 181 -4.50 -23.63 -9.55
C SER A 181 -5.86 -24.31 -9.54
N GLY A 182 -6.94 -23.59 -9.81
CA GLY A 182 -8.31 -24.07 -9.66
C GLY A 182 -8.73 -25.16 -10.63
N PHE A 183 -8.06 -25.30 -11.77
CA PHE A 183 -8.37 -26.33 -12.76
C PHE A 183 -8.35 -27.75 -12.18
N PHE A 184 -7.39 -28.03 -11.31
CA PHE A 184 -7.21 -29.34 -10.69
C PHE A 184 -8.13 -29.53 -9.48
N TYR A 185 -8.42 -28.46 -8.73
CA TYR A 185 -9.28 -28.54 -7.55
C TYR A 185 -10.77 -28.66 -7.89
N TYR A 186 -11.24 -27.93 -8.90
CA TYR A 186 -12.64 -27.92 -9.31
C TYR A 186 -12.99 -28.96 -10.38
N ALA A 187 -12.03 -29.77 -10.83
CA ALA A 187 -12.30 -30.86 -11.75
C ALA A 187 -13.22 -31.90 -11.07
N ASN A 188 -14.31 -32.25 -11.72
CA ASN A 188 -15.26 -33.24 -11.25
C ASN A 188 -15.88 -34.03 -12.43
N PRO A 189 -16.54 -35.16 -12.18
CA PRO A 189 -17.15 -35.98 -13.24
C PRO A 189 -18.21 -35.27 -14.09
N GLU A 190 -18.85 -34.23 -13.52
CA GLU A 190 -19.90 -33.48 -14.22
C GLU A 190 -19.31 -32.51 -15.25
N ASN A 191 -18.25 -31.79 -14.89
CA ASN A 191 -17.60 -30.84 -15.79
C ASN A 191 -16.58 -31.45 -16.73
N LYS A 192 -16.16 -32.71 -16.48
CA LYS A 192 -15.20 -33.47 -17.30
C LYS A 192 -13.89 -32.74 -17.58
N TRP A 193 -13.44 -31.87 -16.67
CA TRP A 193 -12.22 -31.10 -16.88
C TRP A 193 -10.98 -31.98 -16.95
N GLU A 194 -10.96 -33.12 -16.28
CA GLU A 194 -9.83 -34.07 -16.37
C GLU A 194 -9.64 -34.62 -17.78
N GLU A 195 -10.72 -34.82 -18.53
CA GLU A 195 -10.68 -35.37 -19.88
C GLU A 195 -10.55 -34.30 -20.96
N LEU A 196 -11.30 -33.19 -20.81
CA LEU A 196 -11.49 -32.21 -21.87
C LEU A 196 -10.60 -30.97 -21.74
N LEU A 197 -10.18 -30.60 -20.53
CA LEU A 197 -9.48 -29.34 -20.30
C LEU A 197 -8.02 -29.54 -19.86
N ILE A 198 -7.81 -30.29 -18.79
CA ILE A 198 -6.50 -30.45 -18.16
C ILE A 198 -5.42 -30.96 -19.12
N PRO A 199 -5.67 -31.92 -20.04
CA PRO A 199 -4.68 -32.40 -20.99
C PRO A 199 -4.18 -31.34 -21.98
N HIS A 200 -4.95 -30.27 -22.18
CA HIS A 200 -4.63 -29.18 -23.08
C HIS A 200 -3.99 -27.96 -22.40
N LEU A 201 -3.90 -27.97 -21.06
CA LEU A 201 -3.29 -26.86 -20.32
C LEU A 201 -1.77 -26.97 -20.35
N PRO A 202 -1.06 -25.89 -20.74
CA PRO A 202 0.40 -25.88 -20.70
C PRO A 202 0.90 -25.98 -19.24
N PRO A 203 1.72 -26.98 -18.89
CA PRO A 203 2.14 -27.22 -17.51
C PRO A 203 3.03 -26.11 -16.94
N GLN A 204 3.48 -25.16 -17.78
CA GLN A 204 4.32 -24.05 -17.37
C GLN A 204 3.54 -22.90 -16.74
N ILE A 205 2.23 -22.80 -17.01
CA ILE A 205 1.39 -21.67 -16.59
C ILE A 205 0.31 -22.04 -15.57
N VAL A 206 0.20 -23.31 -15.22
CA VAL A 206 -0.75 -23.83 -14.23
C VAL A 206 0.00 -24.49 -13.07
N VAL A 207 -0.60 -24.48 -11.90
CA VAL A 207 -0.06 -25.13 -10.70
C VAL A 207 -0.72 -26.48 -10.52
N ASN A 208 0.11 -27.52 -10.39
CA ASN A 208 -0.34 -28.87 -10.07
C ASN A 208 0.60 -29.44 -8.98
N ASP A 209 0.09 -29.59 -7.77
CA ASP A 209 0.85 -30.13 -6.64
C ASP A 209 0.75 -31.66 -6.51
N GLY A 210 0.05 -32.30 -7.44
CA GLY A 210 -0.19 -33.75 -7.43
C GLY A 210 -1.32 -34.20 -6.47
N ALA A 211 -1.91 -33.28 -5.71
CA ALA A 211 -3.00 -33.53 -4.76
C ALA A 211 -4.21 -32.63 -5.05
N SER A 212 -4.46 -32.33 -6.34
CA SER A 212 -5.55 -31.46 -6.80
C SER A 212 -5.54 -30.06 -6.18
N ASN A 213 -4.39 -29.59 -5.70
CA ASN A 213 -4.20 -28.30 -5.02
C ASN A 213 -5.10 -28.10 -3.78
N THR A 214 -5.53 -29.18 -3.15
CA THR A 214 -6.45 -29.20 -2.00
C THR A 214 -5.93 -28.34 -0.86
N THR A 215 -4.61 -28.40 -0.57
CA THR A 215 -3.99 -27.62 0.50
C THR A 215 -4.07 -26.11 0.28
N PHE A 216 -4.08 -25.66 -0.96
CA PHE A 216 -4.24 -24.23 -1.27
C PHE A 216 -5.67 -23.74 -1.00
N PHE A 217 -6.68 -24.53 -1.37
CA PHE A 217 -8.10 -24.13 -1.24
C PHE A 217 -8.71 -24.42 0.13
N GLU A 218 -8.32 -25.51 0.76
CA GLU A 218 -8.91 -25.97 2.04
C GLU A 218 -8.03 -25.64 3.25
N GLY A 219 -6.78 -25.25 2.99
CA GLY A 219 -5.79 -25.03 4.03
C GLY A 219 -5.14 -26.34 4.51
N PHE A 220 -4.19 -26.21 5.41
CA PHE A 220 -3.49 -27.37 5.98
C PHE A 220 -3.89 -27.55 7.45
N GLY A 221 -4.37 -28.74 7.75
CA GLY A 221 -4.85 -29.08 9.09
C GLY A 221 -3.76 -29.37 10.12
N THR A 222 -2.46 -29.37 9.78
CA THR A 222 -1.36 -29.76 10.67
C THR A 222 -0.22 -28.74 10.70
N ALA A 223 0.39 -28.59 11.86
CA ALA A 223 1.42 -27.59 12.16
C ALA A 223 2.75 -27.73 11.36
N ASN A 224 2.96 -28.81 10.62
CA ASN A 224 4.19 -29.10 9.92
C ASN A 224 4.10 -29.01 8.40
N PHE A 225 3.15 -28.27 7.86
CA PHE A 225 3.03 -28.08 6.41
C PHE A 225 4.10 -27.14 5.88
N THR A 226 4.76 -27.54 4.82
CA THR A 226 5.69 -26.69 4.05
C THR A 226 5.07 -26.37 2.68
N ILE A 227 5.07 -25.09 2.31
CA ILE A 227 4.57 -24.68 1.00
C ILE A 227 5.47 -25.29 -0.08
N PRO A 228 4.91 -26.00 -1.09
CA PRO A 228 5.69 -26.60 -2.18
C PRO A 228 6.11 -25.53 -3.21
N TRP A 229 7.04 -24.66 -2.83
CA TRP A 229 7.49 -23.54 -3.66
C TRP A 229 7.94 -23.93 -5.06
N SER A 230 8.53 -25.13 -5.21
CA SER A 230 9.01 -25.63 -6.49
C SER A 230 7.91 -25.75 -7.55
N VAL A 231 6.68 -26.01 -7.12
CA VAL A 231 5.52 -26.15 -8.01
C VAL A 231 4.94 -24.79 -8.39
N TRP A 232 4.98 -23.82 -7.48
CA TRP A 232 4.42 -22.48 -7.67
C TRP A 232 5.35 -21.54 -8.44
N LEU A 233 6.66 -21.58 -8.18
CA LEU A 233 7.61 -20.58 -8.70
C LEU A 233 7.66 -20.56 -10.23
N ARG A 234 7.55 -21.71 -10.90
CA ARG A 234 7.60 -21.76 -12.37
C ARG A 234 6.39 -21.11 -13.03
N PRO A 235 5.14 -21.47 -12.69
CA PRO A 235 3.96 -20.77 -13.21
C PRO A 235 3.94 -19.29 -12.85
N MET A 236 4.26 -18.92 -11.59
CA MET A 236 4.35 -17.53 -11.17
C MET A 236 5.38 -16.73 -11.95
N GLY A 237 6.53 -17.34 -12.27
CA GLY A 237 7.57 -16.72 -13.10
C GLY A 237 7.08 -16.43 -14.52
N MET A 238 6.39 -17.38 -15.16
CA MET A 238 5.81 -17.21 -16.50
C MET A 238 4.74 -16.12 -16.52
N TRP A 239 3.82 -16.14 -15.59
CA TRP A 239 2.83 -15.07 -15.43
C TRP A 239 3.47 -13.73 -15.06
N GLY A 240 4.55 -13.73 -14.26
CA GLY A 240 5.32 -12.55 -13.93
C GLY A 240 5.93 -11.87 -15.16
N ILE A 241 6.52 -12.64 -16.08
CA ILE A 241 7.04 -12.10 -17.35
C ILE A 241 5.93 -11.45 -18.17
N PHE A 242 4.78 -12.11 -18.29
CA PHE A 242 3.62 -11.57 -19.00
C PHE A 242 3.13 -10.26 -18.36
N LEU A 243 2.98 -10.24 -17.02
CA LEU A 243 2.54 -9.07 -16.29
C LEU A 243 3.52 -7.90 -16.42
N ILE A 244 4.83 -8.16 -16.32
CA ILE A 244 5.85 -7.12 -16.54
C ILE A 244 5.72 -6.51 -17.95
N GLY A 245 5.55 -7.34 -18.98
CA GLY A 245 5.30 -6.87 -20.35
C GLY A 245 4.05 -6.02 -20.46
N LEU A 246 2.95 -6.45 -19.83
CA LEU A 246 1.68 -5.71 -19.80
C LEU A 246 1.84 -4.35 -19.10
N TYR A 247 2.45 -4.32 -17.90
CA TYR A 247 2.67 -3.07 -17.16
C TYR A 247 3.61 -2.12 -17.90
N LEU A 248 4.66 -2.62 -18.56
CA LEU A 248 5.52 -1.80 -19.40
C LEU A 248 4.73 -1.16 -20.56
N ALA A 249 3.87 -1.93 -21.23
CA ALA A 249 3.01 -1.39 -22.28
C ALA A 249 2.06 -0.30 -21.75
N MET A 250 1.45 -0.52 -20.57
CA MET A 250 0.61 0.47 -19.90
C MET A 250 1.38 1.75 -19.57
N VAL A 251 2.58 1.64 -18.98
CA VAL A 251 3.43 2.80 -18.66
C VAL A 251 3.82 3.57 -19.93
N CYS A 252 4.25 2.87 -20.99
CA CYS A 252 4.58 3.51 -22.27
C CYS A 252 3.37 4.26 -22.84
N THR A 253 2.18 3.66 -22.80
CA THR A 253 0.94 4.30 -23.24
C THR A 253 0.64 5.57 -22.45
N VAL A 254 0.73 5.51 -21.12
CA VAL A 254 0.50 6.69 -20.26
C VAL A 254 1.53 7.79 -20.53
N VAL A 255 2.79 7.43 -20.77
CA VAL A 255 3.85 8.42 -21.12
C VAL A 255 3.53 9.12 -22.43
N ILE A 256 3.02 8.40 -23.44
CA ILE A 256 2.59 9.00 -24.73
C ILE A 256 1.39 9.93 -24.52
N LEU A 257 0.39 9.49 -23.76
CA LEU A 257 -0.86 10.23 -23.52
C LEU A 257 -0.69 11.39 -22.53
N ARG A 258 0.40 11.42 -21.76
CA ARG A 258 0.64 12.39 -20.67
C ARG A 258 0.39 13.85 -21.12
N ARG A 259 0.94 14.25 -22.28
CA ARG A 259 0.76 15.63 -22.79
C ARG A 259 -0.69 15.94 -23.07
N GLN A 260 -1.43 14.99 -23.64
CA GLN A 260 -2.85 15.16 -23.90
C GLN A 260 -3.62 15.37 -22.61
N TRP A 261 -3.44 14.51 -21.64
CA TRP A 261 -4.19 14.52 -20.40
C TRP A 261 -3.83 15.69 -19.46
N MET A 262 -2.55 16.04 -19.36
CA MET A 262 -2.11 17.10 -18.43
C MET A 262 -2.22 18.50 -19.02
N ASP A 263 -1.83 18.68 -20.29
CA ASP A 263 -1.71 20.00 -20.88
C ASP A 263 -2.98 20.46 -21.61
N ARG A 264 -3.70 19.52 -22.25
CA ARG A 264 -4.90 19.82 -23.05
C ARG A 264 -6.20 19.58 -22.28
N GLU A 265 -6.39 18.38 -21.78
CA GLU A 265 -7.63 17.99 -21.08
C GLU A 265 -7.63 18.42 -19.61
N ARG A 266 -6.46 18.66 -19.03
CA ARG A 266 -6.27 19.07 -17.63
C ARG A 266 -7.04 18.19 -16.65
N LEU A 267 -6.93 16.87 -16.85
CA LEU A 267 -7.62 15.89 -16.01
C LEU A 267 -7.21 16.07 -14.54
N SER A 268 -8.19 15.96 -13.67
CA SER A 268 -7.94 15.90 -12.23
C SER A 268 -7.39 14.52 -11.87
N TYR A 269 -6.36 14.49 -11.02
CA TYR A 269 -5.78 13.24 -10.49
C TYR A 269 -6.01 13.17 -8.97
N PRO A 270 -7.18 12.69 -8.51
CA PRO A 270 -7.55 12.74 -7.10
C PRO A 270 -6.54 12.05 -6.16
N LEU A 271 -5.99 10.90 -6.58
CA LEU A 271 -4.97 10.18 -5.82
C LEU A 271 -3.70 11.02 -5.62
N VAL A 272 -3.25 11.71 -6.67
CA VAL A 272 -2.08 12.59 -6.59
C VAL A 272 -2.37 13.81 -5.73
N GLN A 273 -3.56 14.40 -5.86
CA GLN A 273 -3.98 15.55 -5.05
C GLN A 273 -4.03 15.21 -3.55
N ALA A 274 -4.55 14.03 -3.19
CA ALA A 274 -4.58 13.57 -1.80
C ALA A 274 -3.17 13.56 -1.17
N ALA A 275 -2.19 12.98 -1.87
CA ALA A 275 -0.80 12.99 -1.39
C ALA A 275 -0.22 14.39 -1.32
N GLN A 276 -0.43 15.22 -2.35
CA GLN A 276 0.09 16.59 -2.37
C GLN A 276 -0.44 17.43 -1.21
N VAL A 277 -1.72 17.27 -0.84
CA VAL A 277 -2.31 17.96 0.32
C VAL A 277 -1.63 17.51 1.61
N MET A 278 -1.37 16.21 1.77
CA MET A 278 -0.72 15.66 2.96
C MET A 278 0.71 16.15 3.16
N ILE A 279 1.47 16.38 2.08
CA ILE A 279 2.88 16.84 2.13
C ILE A 279 3.04 18.34 1.89
N ARG A 280 1.96 19.06 1.66
CA ARG A 280 2.01 20.50 1.44
C ARG A 280 2.51 21.21 2.70
N GLY A 281 3.55 22.04 2.55
CA GLY A 281 4.18 22.72 3.66
C GLY A 281 5.03 21.81 4.56
N GLU A 282 5.46 20.66 4.03
CA GLU A 282 6.46 19.82 4.70
C GLU A 282 7.77 20.61 4.83
N ASP A 283 8.24 20.74 6.06
CA ASP A 283 9.38 21.56 6.44
C ASP A 283 10.28 20.74 7.38
N PRO A 284 11.59 20.63 7.13
CA PRO A 284 12.51 19.94 8.02
C PRO A 284 12.52 20.50 9.45
N ASP A 285 12.30 21.83 9.58
CA ASP A 285 12.32 22.51 10.86
C ASP A 285 11.02 22.40 11.65
N ARG A 286 9.95 21.96 11.02
CA ARG A 286 8.66 21.73 11.70
C ARG A 286 8.49 20.27 12.07
N ALA A 287 8.19 20.02 13.34
CA ALA A 287 7.97 18.66 13.84
C ALA A 287 6.74 18.00 13.20
N VAL A 288 5.65 18.75 13.06
CA VAL A 288 4.36 18.25 12.55
C VAL A 288 3.95 19.05 11.33
N ASN A 289 3.62 18.35 10.26
CA ASN A 289 3.15 18.95 9.02
C ASN A 289 1.83 19.74 9.27
N PRO A 290 1.66 20.92 8.64
CA PRO A 290 0.47 21.76 8.81
C PRO A 290 -0.85 21.05 8.53
N PHE A 291 -0.90 20.10 7.61
CA PHE A 291 -2.09 19.29 7.31
C PHE A 291 -2.66 18.62 8.58
N PHE A 292 -1.81 17.99 9.39
CA PHE A 292 -2.21 17.30 10.63
C PHE A 292 -2.55 18.25 11.79
N ARG A 293 -2.33 19.54 11.63
CA ARG A 293 -2.75 20.57 12.59
C ARG A 293 -4.12 21.17 12.25
N SER A 294 -4.67 20.85 11.10
CA SER A 294 -5.96 21.33 10.63
C SER A 294 -7.11 20.70 11.41
N LYS A 295 -7.95 21.54 12.01
CA LYS A 295 -9.19 21.08 12.68
C LYS A 295 -10.16 20.45 11.69
N ALA A 296 -10.22 20.98 10.46
CA ALA A 296 -11.10 20.46 9.42
C ALA A 296 -10.71 19.02 9.01
N MET A 297 -9.40 18.72 8.91
CA MET A 297 -8.92 17.38 8.66
C MET A 297 -9.39 16.39 9.73
N TRP A 298 -9.20 16.75 11.02
CA TRP A 298 -9.63 15.88 12.13
C TRP A 298 -11.14 15.72 12.22
N ALA A 299 -11.90 16.77 11.94
CA ALA A 299 -13.37 16.71 11.90
C ALA A 299 -13.84 15.76 10.78
N GLY A 300 -13.22 15.83 9.58
CA GLY A 300 -13.53 14.91 8.49
C GLY A 300 -13.11 13.47 8.77
N ALA A 301 -11.95 13.25 9.41
CA ALA A 301 -11.46 11.94 9.77
C ALA A 301 -12.25 11.29 10.93
N ALA A 302 -12.85 12.07 11.81
CA ALA A 302 -13.56 11.56 12.99
C ALA A 302 -14.71 10.61 12.62
N LEU A 303 -15.48 10.93 11.57
CA LEU A 303 -16.63 10.12 11.16
C LEU A 303 -16.25 8.70 10.72
N PRO A 304 -15.36 8.51 9.72
CA PRO A 304 -14.93 7.17 9.33
C PRO A 304 -14.19 6.42 10.43
N ILE A 305 -13.41 7.13 11.28
CA ILE A 305 -12.73 6.52 12.43
C ILE A 305 -13.75 5.97 13.43
N LEU A 306 -14.78 6.73 13.78
CA LEU A 306 -15.84 6.28 14.70
C LEU A 306 -16.59 5.08 14.13
N VAL A 307 -17.01 5.13 12.87
CA VAL A 307 -17.68 4.00 12.21
C VAL A 307 -16.81 2.76 12.21
N GLY A 308 -15.54 2.89 11.83
CA GLY A 308 -14.58 1.80 11.83
C GLY A 308 -14.30 1.25 13.22
N LEU A 309 -14.19 2.11 14.23
CA LEU A 309 -14.00 1.73 15.63
C LEU A 309 -15.18 0.91 16.16
N PHE A 310 -16.41 1.37 15.95
CA PHE A 310 -17.62 0.63 16.36
C PHE A 310 -17.69 -0.73 15.67
N THR A 311 -17.43 -0.79 14.37
CA THR A 311 -17.39 -2.04 13.62
C THR A 311 -16.31 -3.00 14.15
N GLY A 312 -15.10 -2.50 14.43
CA GLY A 312 -14.02 -3.28 15.01
C GLY A 312 -14.35 -3.79 16.42
N LEU A 313 -14.88 -2.93 17.29
CA LEU A 313 -15.26 -3.29 18.65
C LEU A 313 -16.40 -4.35 18.64
N ASN A 314 -17.38 -4.21 17.76
CA ASN A 314 -18.42 -5.23 17.61
C ASN A 314 -17.86 -6.59 17.23
N LYS A 315 -16.88 -6.60 16.27
CA LYS A 315 -16.27 -7.85 15.79
C LYS A 315 -15.47 -8.59 16.88
N TYR A 316 -14.77 -7.84 17.75
CA TYR A 316 -13.89 -8.44 18.76
C TYR A 316 -14.53 -8.61 20.13
N LEU A 317 -15.43 -7.74 20.54
CA LEU A 317 -16.05 -7.73 21.87
C LEU A 317 -17.54 -8.12 21.87
N GLY A 318 -18.21 -8.17 20.73
CA GLY A 318 -19.59 -8.71 20.54
C GLY A 318 -20.62 -7.84 21.25
N GLY A 319 -20.81 -6.77 21.50
CA GLY A 319 -21.86 -6.00 22.24
C GLY A 319 -22.01 -4.55 21.80
N PHE A 320 -21.15 -4.12 20.91
CA PHE A 320 -21.19 -2.75 20.40
C PHE A 320 -22.14 -2.62 19.21
N PRO A 321 -22.89 -1.51 19.12
CA PRO A 321 -23.79 -1.29 17.99
C PRO A 321 -23.01 -1.13 16.69
N ILE A 322 -23.50 -1.75 15.61
CA ILE A 322 -22.97 -1.56 14.25
C ILE A 322 -23.65 -0.35 13.64
N ILE A 323 -22.86 0.59 13.13
CA ILE A 323 -23.37 1.71 12.35
C ILE A 323 -23.50 1.21 10.90
N PRO A 324 -24.70 1.03 10.36
CA PRO A 324 -24.88 0.49 9.03
C PRO A 324 -24.36 1.49 7.98
N THR A 325 -23.51 1.00 7.09
CA THR A 325 -23.03 1.74 5.91
C THR A 325 -23.55 1.16 4.60
N ALA A 326 -24.31 0.07 4.69
CA ALA A 326 -24.93 -0.59 3.56
C ALA A 326 -26.44 -0.73 3.79
N TRP A 327 -27.22 -0.47 2.76
CA TRP A 327 -28.67 -0.56 2.76
C TRP A 327 -29.14 -1.32 1.54
N THR A 328 -30.14 -2.19 1.72
CA THR A 328 -30.79 -2.90 0.61
C THR A 328 -32.22 -2.42 0.50
N ILE A 329 -32.57 -1.81 -0.61
CA ILE A 329 -33.91 -1.30 -0.92
C ILE A 329 -34.56 -2.31 -1.86
N PRO A 330 -35.63 -3.00 -1.45
CA PRO A 330 -36.36 -3.90 -2.33
C PRO A 330 -37.14 -3.08 -3.38
N LEU A 331 -36.92 -3.38 -4.67
CA LEU A 331 -37.59 -2.71 -5.80
C LEU A 331 -38.82 -3.47 -6.31
N GLY A 332 -39.15 -4.64 -5.72
CA GLY A 332 -40.20 -5.54 -6.21
C GLY A 332 -39.69 -6.52 -7.27
N PHE A 333 -40.52 -7.49 -7.66
CA PHE A 333 -40.19 -8.53 -8.63
C PHE A 333 -38.89 -9.30 -8.39
N GLY A 334 -38.52 -9.45 -7.09
CA GLY A 334 -37.25 -10.12 -6.72
C GLY A 334 -35.98 -9.29 -6.96
N GLN A 335 -36.10 -8.03 -7.34
CA GLN A 335 -34.98 -7.12 -7.52
C GLN A 335 -34.72 -6.30 -6.26
N SER A 336 -33.46 -6.03 -5.96
CA SER A 336 -33.05 -5.17 -4.85
C SER A 336 -31.94 -4.22 -5.28
N LEU A 337 -31.98 -2.99 -4.77
CA LEU A 337 -30.91 -2.00 -4.94
C LEU A 337 -30.04 -2.02 -3.68
N ASN A 338 -28.79 -2.40 -3.83
CA ASN A 338 -27.81 -2.37 -2.76
C ASN A 338 -27.05 -1.03 -2.82
N MET A 339 -27.17 -0.24 -1.76
CA MET A 339 -26.45 1.02 -1.61
C MET A 339 -25.41 0.88 -0.51
N THR A 340 -24.18 1.29 -0.78
CA THR A 340 -23.10 1.27 0.21
C THR A 340 -22.44 2.65 0.28
N LEU A 341 -22.34 3.21 1.50
CA LEU A 341 -21.62 4.45 1.74
C LEU A 341 -20.12 4.15 1.86
N SER A 342 -19.35 4.61 0.87
CA SER A 342 -17.88 4.55 0.90
C SER A 342 -17.30 5.93 1.19
N PHE A 343 -16.64 6.08 2.35
CA PHE A 343 -15.96 7.33 2.70
C PHE A 343 -14.82 7.68 1.73
N ALA A 344 -14.19 6.68 1.12
CA ALA A 344 -13.17 6.89 0.09
C ALA A 344 -13.79 7.55 -1.15
N VAL A 345 -14.93 7.02 -1.64
CA VAL A 345 -15.64 7.59 -2.80
C VAL A 345 -16.11 9.02 -2.51
N VAL A 346 -16.63 9.29 -1.31
CA VAL A 346 -17.02 10.64 -0.89
C VAL A 346 -15.82 11.60 -0.92
N GLY A 347 -14.66 11.18 -0.40
CA GLY A 347 -13.45 11.99 -0.44
C GLY A 347 -12.93 12.24 -1.85
N PHE A 348 -12.93 11.22 -2.70
CA PHE A 348 -12.50 11.36 -4.10
C PHE A 348 -13.45 12.21 -4.93
N SER A 349 -14.76 12.10 -4.72
CA SER A 349 -15.73 12.92 -5.44
C SER A 349 -15.54 14.42 -5.18
N TYR A 350 -15.13 14.80 -3.96
CA TYR A 350 -14.76 16.17 -3.64
C TYR A 350 -13.52 16.65 -4.42
N LEU A 351 -12.53 15.78 -4.61
CA LEU A 351 -11.29 16.12 -5.32
C LEU A 351 -11.44 16.16 -6.86
N ILE A 352 -12.46 15.51 -7.40
CA ILE A 352 -12.72 15.55 -8.85
C ILE A 352 -13.29 16.92 -9.26
N GLY A 353 -13.98 17.62 -8.34
CA GLY A 353 -14.65 18.88 -8.61
C GLY A 353 -15.94 18.72 -9.43
N PRO A 354 -16.72 19.77 -9.60
CA PRO A 354 -17.86 19.78 -10.48
C PRO A 354 -17.45 19.83 -11.95
#